data_69bfe23714830daaa74719cf2457aef4
#
_entry.id   69bfe23714830daaa74719cf2457aef4
#
_cell.length_a   1.000
_cell.length_b   1.000
_cell.length_c   1.000
_cell.angle_alpha   90.00
_cell.angle_beta   90.00
_cell.angle_gamma   90.00
#
_symmetry.space_group_name_H-M   'P 1'
#
loop_
_entity.id
_entity.type
_entity.pdbx_description
1 polymer ?
#
loop_
_entity_poly.entity_id
_entity_poly.type
_entity_poly.pdbx_seq_one_letter_code
_entity_poly.pdbx_strand_id
1 'polypeptide(L)'
;MRQYQVISPVSRVRRCDDEPSRAERALSDGRSERRGDNMRWTGPDGRVHKPAPPAPLTPPTHGFVMPTQTAPWRTYGRMMATVLPAFLLLYAALMLTIGVLEWNPILIIGGGLFAIPLVLFVLRITRPSLIHVWNAIPDSDGSTLHNRPDSSSITTLNPTRMERYLLLDSTPLEFPSSWSPWALFIGCVFVSILLSLATTSSGISDSAIVIFVLLAIPLWLLGFSIPVLAWWSVASRRLQLQIRRVQAESWLVAGMLSAFPAFLANSLLTPAMIPESWNTLQRDIALIAVGAPIIEETCKALAILFFVSTLRGPRTGFMIGFSVGLGFALIENVQYIAGSLFGGPANLAATTLIRGVGSIPAHALWTAFVGSAIGGFIGSRGLNMKFSMAIARKQIGIIDAVEKMGVDVDGDGEIMGFTESSAFLEAAFSDGIWSARDTEDLADELQVTSVDSKGDLIPRPVPLAFCFAVFGHALWNGLSVGSYAVAEEAGFSEGISLAVTATVVLSMVISVILLTLRESRNHSPA
;
A
#
# COMPACT_ATOMS: atom_id res chain seq x y z
N MET A 1 24.21 -19.66 4.97
CA MET A 1 25.04 -18.55 5.49
C MET A 1 25.86 -17.99 4.34
N ARG A 2 25.38 -16.95 3.66
CA ARG A 2 26.18 -16.19 2.69
C ARG A 2 26.63 -14.91 3.38
N GLN A 3 27.95 -14.75 3.46
CA GLN A 3 28.58 -13.57 4.01
C GLN A 3 28.31 -12.38 3.10
N TYR A 4 27.62 -11.38 3.63
CA TYR A 4 27.55 -10.07 3.01
C TYR A 4 28.81 -9.30 3.39
N GLN A 5 29.63 -8.92 2.41
CA GLN A 5 30.66 -7.93 2.60
C GLN A 5 30.01 -6.56 2.78
N VAL A 6 30.11 -6.03 3.98
CA VAL A 6 29.72 -4.66 4.30
C VAL A 6 30.79 -3.73 3.71
N ILE A 7 30.44 -3.02 2.65
CA ILE A 7 31.22 -1.89 2.19
C ILE A 7 31.00 -0.75 3.16
N SER A 8 32.08 -0.30 3.79
CA SER A 8 32.15 0.78 4.75
C SER A 8 31.47 2.06 4.24
N PRO A 9 30.70 2.79 5.06
CA PRO A 9 30.01 3.99 4.60
C PRO A 9 31.01 5.10 4.29
N VAL A 10 30.96 5.57 3.05
CA VAL A 10 31.57 6.82 2.64
C VAL A 10 31.05 7.93 3.54
N SER A 11 31.99 8.65 4.12
CA SER A 11 31.85 9.79 5.00
C SER A 11 30.67 10.71 4.65
N ARG A 12 29.99 11.16 5.71
CA ARG A 12 28.97 12.22 5.72
C ARG A 12 29.33 13.33 4.74
N VAL A 13 28.47 13.52 3.75
CA VAL A 13 28.41 14.78 3.02
C VAL A 13 27.94 15.84 4.02
N ARG A 14 28.87 16.68 4.49
CA ARG A 14 28.53 17.92 5.19
C ARG A 14 27.71 18.77 4.20
N ARG A 15 26.55 19.22 4.61
CA ARG A 15 25.95 20.42 4.04
C ARG A 15 26.92 21.55 4.33
N CYS A 16 27.60 22.02 3.31
CA CYS A 16 28.32 23.29 3.38
C CYS A 16 27.28 24.38 3.16
N ASP A 17 26.76 24.96 4.23
CA ASP A 17 26.12 26.27 4.24
C ASP A 17 27.20 27.38 4.34
N ASP A 18 28.40 27.11 3.83
CA ASP A 18 29.48 28.07 3.82
C ASP A 18 29.55 28.76 2.47
N GLU A 19 29.82 30.07 2.53
CA GLU A 19 29.99 30.96 1.38
C GLU A 19 30.83 30.31 0.25
N PRO A 20 30.46 30.53 -1.02
CA PRO A 20 31.17 29.94 -2.14
C PRO A 20 32.66 30.26 -2.07
N SER A 21 33.45 29.19 -2.11
CA SER A 21 34.89 29.29 -2.03
C SER A 21 35.45 30.17 -3.17
N ARG A 22 36.63 30.72 -2.98
CA ARG A 22 37.33 31.53 -4.00
C ARG A 22 37.43 30.83 -5.35
N ALA A 23 37.42 29.48 -5.34
CA ALA A 23 37.43 28.65 -6.56
C ALA A 23 36.06 28.63 -7.28
N GLU A 24 34.94 28.68 -6.56
CA GLU A 24 33.59 28.75 -7.13
C GLU A 24 33.29 30.14 -7.72
N ARG A 25 33.83 31.22 -7.11
CA ARG A 25 33.76 32.57 -7.68
C ARG A 25 34.60 32.70 -8.97
N ALA A 26 35.74 32.01 -9.05
CA ALA A 26 36.53 31.98 -10.28
C ALA A 26 35.84 31.23 -11.43
N LEU A 27 34.93 30.30 -11.10
CA LEU A 27 34.09 29.59 -12.09
C LEU A 27 32.89 30.43 -12.57
N SER A 28 32.38 31.36 -11.75
CA SER A 28 31.25 32.22 -12.11
C SER A 28 31.63 33.42 -12.98
N ASP A 29 32.89 33.86 -12.94
CA ASP A 29 33.38 35.00 -13.75
C ASP A 29 33.96 34.60 -15.12
N GLY A 30 34.08 33.31 -15.40
CA GLY A 30 34.46 32.80 -16.72
C GLY A 30 33.28 32.87 -17.68
N ARG A 31 33.17 33.96 -18.44
CA ARG A 31 32.31 34.03 -19.65
C ARG A 31 32.54 32.80 -20.50
N SER A 32 31.62 31.84 -20.49
CA SER A 32 31.63 30.71 -21.40
C SER A 32 31.38 31.20 -22.83
N GLU A 33 32.42 31.44 -23.58
CA GLU A 33 32.31 31.41 -25.04
C GLU A 33 31.97 29.96 -25.42
N ARG A 34 30.71 29.77 -25.83
CA ARG A 34 30.27 28.53 -26.50
C ARG A 34 31.03 28.40 -27.84
N ARG A 35 32.17 27.74 -27.80
CA ARG A 35 32.82 27.18 -28.99
C ARG A 35 33.04 25.69 -28.74
N GLY A 36 32.44 24.89 -29.60
CA GLY A 36 32.47 23.44 -29.54
C GLY A 36 33.86 22.84 -29.35
N ASP A 37 33.86 21.65 -28.77
CA ASP A 37 34.89 20.58 -28.76
C ASP A 37 36.25 20.76 -28.09
N ASN A 38 36.59 21.88 -27.45
CA ASN A 38 37.91 22.04 -26.84
C ASN A 38 37.90 22.73 -25.47
N MET A 39 36.85 22.56 -24.65
CA MET A 39 36.94 23.05 -23.27
C MET A 39 37.98 22.22 -22.50
N ARG A 40 39.13 22.81 -22.25
CA ARG A 40 40.14 22.30 -21.35
C ARG A 40 40.03 23.09 -20.05
N TRP A 41 39.86 22.39 -18.93
CA TRP A 41 39.87 22.99 -17.61
C TRP A 41 41.14 22.60 -16.89
N THR A 42 41.86 23.56 -16.34
CA THR A 42 43.04 23.30 -15.53
C THR A 42 42.65 23.28 -14.06
N GLY A 43 42.77 22.13 -13.41
CA GLY A 43 42.48 21.98 -11.98
C GLY A 43 43.44 22.75 -11.09
N PRO A 44 43.12 22.91 -9.78
CA PRO A 44 44.00 23.54 -8.80
C PRO A 44 45.36 22.83 -8.67
N ASP A 45 45.42 21.56 -9.08
CA ASP A 45 46.62 20.72 -9.12
C ASP A 45 47.50 20.92 -10.38
N GLY A 46 47.14 21.88 -11.24
CA GLY A 46 47.81 22.16 -12.50
C GLY A 46 47.54 21.14 -13.62
N ARG A 47 46.68 20.14 -13.41
CA ARG A 47 46.36 19.16 -14.45
C ARG A 47 45.29 19.70 -15.37
N VAL A 48 45.46 19.40 -16.65
CA VAL A 48 44.51 19.74 -17.68
C VAL A 48 43.47 18.61 -17.78
N HIS A 49 42.22 18.92 -17.47
CA HIS A 49 41.11 18.00 -17.59
C HIS A 49 40.34 18.25 -18.86
N LYS A 50 40.08 17.19 -19.60
CA LYS A 50 39.19 17.22 -20.76
C LYS A 50 37.85 16.64 -20.26
N PRO A 51 36.75 17.43 -20.30
CA PRO A 51 35.47 16.90 -19.88
C PRO A 51 35.00 15.81 -20.85
N ALA A 52 34.56 14.70 -20.30
CA ALA A 52 33.84 13.70 -21.06
C ALA A 52 32.43 14.20 -21.39
N PRO A 53 31.83 13.80 -22.51
CA PRO A 53 30.43 14.08 -22.79
C PRO A 53 29.54 13.49 -21.68
N PRO A 54 28.27 13.95 -21.54
CA PRO A 54 27.33 13.35 -20.60
C PRO A 54 27.21 11.84 -20.88
N ALA A 55 27.24 11.04 -19.83
CA ALA A 55 27.07 9.60 -19.99
C ALA A 55 25.62 9.31 -20.44
N PRO A 56 25.42 8.47 -21.48
CA PRO A 56 24.10 8.03 -21.86
C PRO A 56 23.44 7.23 -20.75
N LEU A 57 22.11 7.13 -20.76
CA LEU A 57 21.39 6.24 -19.87
C LEU A 57 21.73 4.79 -20.20
N THR A 58 22.11 4.04 -19.20
CA THR A 58 22.42 2.61 -19.29
C THR A 58 21.32 1.82 -18.60
N PRO A 59 20.79 0.75 -19.21
CA PRO A 59 19.86 -0.14 -18.52
C PRO A 59 20.52 -0.68 -17.24
N PRO A 60 19.82 -0.65 -16.08
CA PRO A 60 20.37 -1.20 -14.85
C PRO A 60 20.68 -2.69 -15.03
N THR A 61 21.82 -3.12 -14.49
CA THR A 61 22.14 -4.55 -14.45
C THR A 61 21.12 -5.27 -13.56
N HIS A 62 20.79 -6.50 -13.95
CA HIS A 62 19.87 -7.35 -13.19
C HIS A 62 20.25 -7.40 -11.70
N GLY A 63 19.25 -7.23 -10.81
CA GLY A 63 19.47 -7.25 -9.37
C GLY A 63 20.14 -6.01 -8.78
N PHE A 64 20.28 -4.91 -9.56
CA PHE A 64 20.81 -3.66 -9.03
C PHE A 64 19.79 -3.00 -8.11
N VAL A 65 20.00 -3.13 -6.81
CA VAL A 65 19.16 -2.53 -5.77
C VAL A 65 19.99 -1.53 -4.97
N MET A 66 19.54 -0.29 -4.87
CA MET A 66 20.15 0.68 -3.97
C MET A 66 19.74 0.38 -2.52
N PRO A 67 20.67 0.12 -1.60
CA PRO A 67 20.36 0.04 -0.20
C PRO A 67 19.93 1.42 0.32
N THR A 68 18.72 1.51 0.84
CA THR A 68 18.20 2.72 1.48
C THR A 68 18.02 2.46 2.97
N GLN A 69 18.43 3.42 3.80
CA GLN A 69 18.09 3.40 5.21
C GLN A 69 16.64 3.81 5.36
N THR A 70 15.83 2.95 5.96
CA THR A 70 14.43 3.24 6.23
C THR A 70 14.21 3.44 7.73
N ALA A 71 13.29 4.32 8.07
CA ALA A 71 12.77 4.47 9.41
C ALA A 71 11.34 3.94 9.40
N PRO A 72 11.05 2.76 9.98
CA PRO A 72 9.76 2.08 9.83
C PRO A 72 8.56 2.96 10.16
N TRP A 73 8.58 3.69 11.28
CA TRP A 73 7.50 4.60 11.65
C TRP A 73 7.36 5.79 10.70
N ARG A 74 8.46 6.32 10.16
CA ARG A 74 8.43 7.40 9.16
C ARG A 74 7.84 6.91 7.84
N THR A 75 8.21 5.69 7.43
CA THR A 75 7.68 5.07 6.21
C THR A 75 6.19 4.79 6.36
N TYR A 76 5.77 4.28 7.52
CA TYR A 76 4.36 4.10 7.84
C TYR A 76 3.59 5.43 7.87
N GLY A 77 4.13 6.46 8.52
CA GLY A 77 3.51 7.79 8.54
C GLY A 77 3.33 8.39 7.15
N ARG A 78 4.30 8.19 6.25
CA ARG A 78 4.17 8.60 4.84
C ARG A 78 3.09 7.80 4.10
N MET A 79 3.01 6.50 4.36
CA MET A 79 1.95 5.66 3.80
C MET A 79 0.57 6.14 4.26
N MET A 80 0.39 6.41 5.56
CA MET A 80 -0.86 6.97 6.08
C MET A 80 -1.17 8.36 5.51
N ALA A 81 -0.16 9.18 5.24
CA ALA A 81 -0.33 10.48 4.58
C ALA A 81 -0.82 10.35 3.12
N THR A 82 -0.66 9.19 2.48
CA THR A 82 -1.26 8.88 1.16
C THR A 82 -2.66 8.27 1.32
N VAL A 83 -2.80 7.33 2.24
CA VAL A 83 -4.04 6.58 2.47
C VAL A 83 -5.16 7.47 3.04
N LEU A 84 -4.84 8.37 3.96
CA LEU A 84 -5.83 9.23 4.60
C LEU A 84 -6.53 10.21 3.64
N PRO A 85 -5.81 10.92 2.75
CA PRO A 85 -6.47 11.72 1.71
C PRO A 85 -7.29 10.91 0.72
N ALA A 86 -6.86 9.69 0.37
CA ALA A 86 -7.65 8.80 -0.46
C ALA A 86 -8.97 8.39 0.23
N PHE A 87 -8.93 8.16 1.54
CA PHE A 87 -10.10 7.96 2.38
C PHE A 87 -11.05 9.19 2.37
N LEU A 88 -10.52 10.38 2.56
CA LEU A 88 -11.32 11.61 2.52
C LEU A 88 -11.93 11.85 1.13
N LEU A 89 -11.22 11.49 0.05
CA LEU A 89 -11.75 11.53 -1.31
C LEU A 89 -12.95 10.61 -1.49
N LEU A 90 -12.96 9.47 -0.82
CA LEU A 90 -14.10 8.56 -0.85
C LEU A 90 -15.37 9.23 -0.28
N TYR A 91 -15.24 9.95 0.83
CA TYR A 91 -16.35 10.72 1.41
C TYR A 91 -16.78 11.89 0.51
N ALA A 92 -15.82 12.57 -0.12
CA ALA A 92 -16.15 13.60 -1.11
C ALA A 92 -16.94 13.01 -2.29
N ALA A 93 -16.54 11.83 -2.78
CA ALA A 93 -17.26 11.12 -3.84
C ALA A 93 -18.67 10.69 -3.39
N LEU A 94 -18.82 10.25 -2.14
CA LEU A 94 -20.13 9.92 -1.56
C LEU A 94 -21.01 11.17 -1.47
N MET A 95 -20.50 12.29 -0.97
CA MET A 95 -21.24 13.56 -0.93
C MET A 95 -21.70 14.00 -2.32
N LEU A 96 -20.82 13.89 -3.34
CA LEU A 96 -21.16 14.21 -4.72
C LEU A 96 -22.26 13.26 -5.25
N THR A 97 -22.13 11.96 -4.98
CA THR A 97 -23.11 10.97 -5.44
C THR A 97 -24.49 11.21 -4.82
N ILE A 98 -24.56 11.41 -3.50
CA ILE A 98 -25.82 11.72 -2.81
C ILE A 98 -26.37 13.06 -3.31
N GLY A 99 -25.52 14.07 -3.44
CA GLY A 99 -25.90 15.40 -3.94
C GLY A 99 -26.54 15.33 -5.34
N VAL A 100 -25.99 14.49 -6.23
CA VAL A 100 -26.56 14.29 -7.58
C VAL A 100 -27.87 13.52 -7.50
N LEU A 101 -27.95 12.45 -6.70
CA LEU A 101 -29.17 11.65 -6.56
C LEU A 101 -30.33 12.43 -5.95
N GLU A 102 -30.04 13.29 -4.97
CA GLU A 102 -31.02 14.12 -4.28
C GLU A 102 -31.22 15.52 -4.90
N TRP A 103 -30.51 15.83 -6.00
CA TRP A 103 -30.49 17.17 -6.62
C TRP A 103 -30.16 18.28 -5.60
N ASN A 104 -29.26 17.99 -4.65
CA ASN A 104 -28.86 18.91 -3.60
C ASN A 104 -27.59 19.69 -4.00
N PRO A 105 -27.69 20.98 -4.39
CA PRO A 105 -26.56 21.77 -4.86
C PRO A 105 -25.49 22.00 -3.77
N ILE A 106 -25.88 22.01 -2.49
CA ILE A 106 -24.94 22.22 -1.38
C ILE A 106 -23.99 21.01 -1.27
N LEU A 107 -24.51 19.78 -1.38
CA LEU A 107 -23.69 18.57 -1.36
C LEU A 107 -22.81 18.46 -2.60
N ILE A 108 -23.32 18.83 -3.79
CA ILE A 108 -22.55 18.82 -5.03
C ILE A 108 -21.37 19.79 -4.96
N ILE A 109 -21.65 21.06 -4.62
CA ILE A 109 -20.61 22.09 -4.54
C ILE A 109 -19.64 21.80 -3.40
N GLY A 110 -20.15 21.44 -2.21
CA GLY A 110 -19.34 21.12 -1.04
C GLY A 110 -18.43 19.91 -1.30
N GLY A 111 -18.96 18.81 -1.87
CA GLY A 111 -18.19 17.64 -2.25
C GLY A 111 -17.12 17.95 -3.30
N GLY A 112 -17.44 18.76 -4.31
CA GLY A 112 -16.49 19.20 -5.33
C GLY A 112 -15.35 20.05 -4.75
N LEU A 113 -15.68 21.06 -3.95
CA LEU A 113 -14.70 21.92 -3.29
C LEU A 113 -13.80 21.13 -2.32
N PHE A 114 -14.34 20.13 -1.64
CA PHE A 114 -13.59 19.28 -0.76
C PHE A 114 -12.69 18.30 -1.52
N ALA A 115 -13.14 17.78 -2.68
CA ALA A 115 -12.37 16.83 -3.49
C ALA A 115 -11.15 17.47 -4.16
N ILE A 116 -11.25 18.69 -4.69
CA ILE A 116 -10.19 19.34 -5.48
C ILE A 116 -8.84 19.37 -4.76
N PRO A 117 -8.71 19.92 -3.54
CA PRO A 117 -7.42 19.99 -2.84
C PRO A 117 -6.88 18.59 -2.50
N LEU A 118 -7.75 17.62 -2.22
CA LEU A 118 -7.36 16.24 -1.93
C LEU A 118 -6.82 15.54 -3.17
N VAL A 119 -7.47 15.71 -4.33
CA VAL A 119 -6.98 15.18 -5.62
C VAL A 119 -5.61 15.75 -5.94
N LEU A 120 -5.44 17.07 -5.85
CA LEU A 120 -4.16 17.73 -6.10
C LEU A 120 -3.07 17.23 -5.14
N PHE A 121 -3.42 17.02 -3.87
CA PHE A 121 -2.51 16.49 -2.86
C PHE A 121 -2.10 15.04 -3.18
N VAL A 122 -3.05 14.16 -3.50
CA VAL A 122 -2.78 12.77 -3.88
C VAL A 122 -1.90 12.72 -5.13
N LEU A 123 -2.24 13.47 -6.18
CA LEU A 123 -1.44 13.54 -7.41
C LEU A 123 -0.01 14.03 -7.15
N ARG A 124 0.18 14.93 -6.17
CA ARG A 124 1.52 15.41 -5.79
C ARG A 124 2.33 14.35 -5.06
N ILE A 125 1.71 13.58 -4.16
CA ILE A 125 2.39 12.55 -3.33
C ILE A 125 2.68 11.30 -4.14
N THR A 126 1.79 10.91 -5.06
CA THR A 126 1.91 9.67 -5.84
C THR A 126 2.84 9.80 -7.05
N ARG A 127 3.50 10.95 -7.24
CA ARG A 127 4.49 11.09 -8.32
C ARG A 127 5.58 10.05 -8.16
N PRO A 128 5.91 9.30 -9.23
CA PRO A 128 7.02 8.38 -9.20
C PRO A 128 8.31 9.15 -8.91
N SER A 129 9.05 8.74 -7.89
CA SER A 129 10.37 9.29 -7.60
C SER A 129 11.38 8.55 -8.44
N LEU A 130 11.99 9.23 -9.41
CA LEU A 130 13.09 8.69 -10.18
C LEU A 130 14.41 9.09 -9.50
N ILE A 131 15.29 8.12 -9.35
CA ILE A 131 16.60 8.30 -8.72
C ILE A 131 17.65 8.12 -9.81
N HIS A 132 18.40 9.19 -10.10
CA HIS A 132 19.57 9.10 -10.96
C HIS A 132 20.76 8.55 -10.17
N VAL A 133 21.28 7.42 -10.61
CA VAL A 133 22.47 6.79 -10.03
C VAL A 133 23.62 6.92 -11.01
N TRP A 134 24.73 7.44 -10.52
CA TRP A 134 25.97 7.57 -11.25
C TRP A 134 26.99 6.59 -10.69
N ASN A 135 27.48 5.70 -11.53
CA ASN A 135 28.49 4.72 -11.16
C ASN A 135 29.80 5.06 -11.88
N ALA A 136 30.84 5.36 -11.10
CA ALA A 136 32.17 5.64 -11.62
C ALA A 136 32.95 4.32 -11.66
N ILE A 137 33.25 3.84 -12.85
CA ILE A 137 34.05 2.63 -13.07
C ILE A 137 35.47 3.05 -13.40
N PRO A 138 36.52 2.57 -12.68
CA PRO A 138 37.91 2.85 -13.00
C PRO A 138 38.22 2.43 -14.45
N ASP A 139 38.78 3.36 -15.21
CA ASP A 139 39.12 3.14 -16.62
C ASP A 139 40.35 3.98 -16.96
N SER A 140 41.45 3.34 -17.40
CA SER A 140 42.69 4.02 -17.72
C SER A 140 42.53 5.04 -18.86
N ASP A 141 41.61 4.76 -19.76
CA ASP A 141 41.30 5.60 -20.93
C ASP A 141 40.16 6.58 -20.66
N GLY A 142 39.63 6.55 -19.41
CA GLY A 142 38.54 7.37 -18.96
C GLY A 142 38.93 8.83 -18.74
N SER A 143 37.95 9.60 -18.25
CA SER A 143 38.14 11.01 -17.87
C SER A 143 38.09 11.17 -16.36
N THR A 144 38.71 12.26 -15.87
CA THR A 144 38.58 12.69 -14.47
C THR A 144 37.49 13.75 -14.29
N LEU A 145 36.93 14.29 -15.37
CA LEU A 145 35.86 15.29 -15.38
C LEU A 145 34.73 14.80 -16.26
N HIS A 146 33.54 14.67 -15.71
CA HIS A 146 32.36 14.18 -16.38
C HIS A 146 31.24 15.22 -16.33
N ASN A 147 30.66 15.55 -17.46
CA ASN A 147 29.51 16.45 -17.55
C ASN A 147 28.22 15.69 -17.21
N ARG A 148 27.29 16.39 -16.57
CA ARG A 148 25.92 15.92 -16.38
C ARG A 148 24.98 16.59 -17.39
N PRO A 149 23.82 16.01 -17.68
CA PRO A 149 22.80 16.64 -18.53
C PRO A 149 22.30 18.00 -17.98
N ASP A 150 22.32 18.18 -16.66
CA ASP A 150 21.95 19.44 -15.99
C ASP A 150 23.03 20.54 -16.09
N SER A 151 24.04 20.38 -16.92
CA SER A 151 25.20 21.28 -17.07
C SER A 151 26.12 21.35 -15.83
N SER A 152 25.92 20.51 -14.83
CA SER A 152 26.87 20.32 -13.74
C SER A 152 27.96 19.32 -14.12
N SER A 153 29.04 19.24 -13.34
CA SER A 153 30.13 18.30 -13.57
C SER A 153 30.49 17.50 -12.32
N ILE A 154 30.98 16.27 -12.54
CA ILE A 154 31.53 15.41 -11.50
C ILE A 154 33.02 15.26 -11.74
N THR A 155 33.82 15.45 -10.71
CA THR A 155 35.27 15.24 -10.74
C THR A 155 35.62 13.97 -9.95
N THR A 156 36.44 13.10 -10.53
CA THR A 156 36.96 11.88 -9.88
C THR A 156 38.48 12.00 -9.67
N LEU A 157 39.00 11.31 -8.64
CA LEU A 157 40.42 11.33 -8.35
C LEU A 157 41.25 10.64 -9.43
N ASN A 158 40.76 9.57 -9.98
CA ASN A 158 41.38 8.78 -11.03
C ASN A 158 40.53 8.79 -12.30
N PRO A 159 41.11 8.50 -13.47
CA PRO A 159 40.35 8.33 -14.68
C PRO A 159 39.24 7.28 -14.52
N THR A 160 38.03 7.62 -14.92
CA THR A 160 36.86 6.77 -14.80
C THR A 160 36.00 6.87 -16.05
N ARG A 161 35.23 5.80 -16.30
CA ARG A 161 34.07 5.83 -17.16
C ARG A 161 32.84 5.95 -16.27
N MET A 162 31.90 6.82 -16.62
CA MET A 162 30.64 6.98 -15.91
C MET A 162 29.55 6.17 -16.59
N GLU A 163 28.82 5.42 -15.79
CA GLU A 163 27.55 4.82 -16.19
C GLU A 163 26.43 5.52 -15.44
N ARG A 164 25.32 5.78 -16.12
CA ARG A 164 24.17 6.48 -15.59
C ARG A 164 22.96 5.57 -15.62
N TYR A 165 22.29 5.41 -14.50
CA TYR A 165 21.08 4.63 -14.37
C TYR A 165 19.94 5.49 -13.87
N LEU A 166 18.75 5.30 -14.42
CA LEU A 166 17.51 5.87 -13.89
C LEU A 166 16.73 4.74 -13.22
N LEU A 167 16.57 4.83 -11.92
CA LEU A 167 15.88 3.83 -11.12
C LEU A 167 14.61 4.42 -10.53
N LEU A 168 13.54 3.64 -10.54
CA LEU A 168 12.38 3.97 -9.72
C LEU A 168 12.74 3.82 -8.24
N ASP A 169 12.25 4.75 -7.40
CA ASP A 169 12.37 4.61 -5.95
C ASP A 169 11.68 3.33 -5.51
N SER A 170 12.48 2.32 -5.26
CA SER A 170 12.05 0.99 -4.83
C SER A 170 12.23 0.79 -3.33
N THR A 171 12.18 1.87 -2.54
CA THR A 171 12.33 1.80 -1.09
C THR A 171 11.43 0.70 -0.51
N PRO A 172 12.00 -0.35 0.10
CA PRO A 172 11.21 -1.41 0.70
C PRO A 172 10.40 -0.85 1.88
N LEU A 173 9.21 -1.37 2.06
CA LEU A 173 8.41 -1.07 3.23
C LEU A 173 8.92 -1.91 4.40
N GLU A 174 9.60 -1.26 5.34
CA GLU A 174 9.97 -1.86 6.60
C GLU A 174 8.88 -1.63 7.64
N PHE A 175 8.62 -2.65 8.43
CA PHE A 175 7.63 -2.59 9.48
C PHE A 175 8.29 -2.29 10.83
N PRO A 176 7.60 -1.54 11.72
CA PRO A 176 8.01 -1.42 13.11
C PRO A 176 8.17 -2.80 13.76
N SER A 177 8.85 -2.87 14.91
CA SER A 177 8.92 -4.11 15.67
C SER A 177 7.53 -4.67 15.92
N SER A 178 7.36 -5.99 15.93
CA SER A 178 6.03 -6.64 16.05
C SER A 178 5.24 -6.16 17.25
N TRP A 179 5.91 -5.82 18.34
CA TRP A 179 5.29 -5.38 19.59
C TRP A 179 4.83 -3.92 19.58
N SER A 180 5.52 -3.04 18.85
CA SER A 180 5.25 -1.60 18.96
C SER A 180 3.85 -1.19 18.46
N PRO A 181 3.30 -1.71 17.33
CA PRO A 181 1.93 -1.43 16.94
C PRO A 181 0.91 -2.01 17.92
N TRP A 182 1.15 -3.24 18.41
CA TRP A 182 0.24 -3.85 19.38
C TRP A 182 0.25 -3.13 20.73
N ALA A 183 1.42 -2.70 21.22
CA ALA A 183 1.51 -1.92 22.46
C ALA A 183 0.76 -0.58 22.33
N LEU A 184 0.89 0.10 21.18
CA LEU A 184 0.15 1.33 20.93
C LEU A 184 -1.35 1.10 20.85
N PHE A 185 -1.80 0.03 20.20
CA PHE A 185 -3.21 -0.35 20.13
C PHE A 185 -3.79 -0.71 21.49
N ILE A 186 -3.10 -1.55 22.28
CA ILE A 186 -3.51 -1.92 23.63
C ILE A 186 -3.55 -0.68 24.52
N GLY A 187 -2.58 0.24 24.38
CA GLY A 187 -2.58 1.52 25.07
C GLY A 187 -3.80 2.37 24.73
N CYS A 188 -4.21 2.40 23.47
CA CYS A 188 -5.44 3.08 23.02
C CYS A 188 -6.69 2.50 23.70
N VAL A 189 -6.84 1.18 23.70
CA VAL A 189 -7.96 0.49 24.36
C VAL A 189 -7.94 0.73 25.87
N PHE A 190 -6.77 0.64 26.49
CA PHE A 190 -6.60 0.88 27.93
C PHE A 190 -6.99 2.30 28.34
N VAL A 191 -6.56 3.32 27.57
CA VAL A 191 -6.98 4.72 27.82
C VAL A 191 -8.49 4.86 27.70
N SER A 192 -9.13 4.20 26.71
CA SER A 192 -10.59 4.21 26.58
C SER A 192 -11.29 3.57 27.78
N ILE A 193 -10.74 2.48 28.35
CA ILE A 193 -11.25 1.86 29.57
C ILE A 193 -11.09 2.79 30.77
N LEU A 194 -9.93 3.43 30.96
CA LEU A 194 -9.71 4.37 32.05
C LEU A 194 -10.67 5.56 31.98
N LEU A 195 -10.94 6.08 30.76
CA LEU A 195 -11.93 7.14 30.55
C LEU A 195 -13.34 6.66 30.92
N SER A 196 -13.70 5.40 30.60
CA SER A 196 -14.96 4.82 30.99
C SER A 196 -15.11 4.76 32.50
N LEU A 197 -14.10 4.26 33.20
CA LEU A 197 -14.10 4.20 34.67
C LEU A 197 -14.18 5.58 35.30
N ALA A 198 -13.46 6.56 34.75
CA ALA A 198 -13.51 7.93 35.27
C ALA A 198 -14.88 8.58 35.08
N THR A 199 -15.55 8.35 33.95
CA THR A 199 -16.88 8.90 33.67
C THR A 199 -17.99 8.24 34.50
N THR A 200 -17.86 6.94 34.84
CA THR A 200 -18.84 6.21 35.64
C THR A 200 -18.69 6.48 37.13
N SER A 201 -17.47 6.66 37.63
CA SER A 201 -17.19 6.83 39.05
C SER A 201 -17.47 8.24 39.60
N SER A 202 -17.32 9.28 38.77
CA SER A 202 -17.44 10.68 39.21
C SER A 202 -18.76 11.35 38.81
N GLY A 203 -19.68 10.64 38.20
CA GLY A 203 -20.73 11.28 37.43
C GLY A 203 -20.12 12.03 36.22
N ILE A 204 -20.90 12.35 35.21
CA ILE A 204 -20.40 13.08 34.06
C ILE A 204 -20.22 14.54 34.46
N SER A 205 -19.00 14.93 34.83
CA SER A 205 -18.65 16.33 35.00
C SER A 205 -18.35 16.97 33.63
N ASP A 206 -18.61 18.26 33.47
CA ASP A 206 -18.30 18.99 32.22
C ASP A 206 -16.84 18.85 31.82
N SER A 207 -15.92 18.81 32.79
CA SER A 207 -14.50 18.57 32.56
C SER A 207 -14.20 17.16 32.04
N ALA A 208 -14.89 16.13 32.49
CA ALA A 208 -14.73 14.77 31.99
C ALA A 208 -15.24 14.64 30.54
N ILE A 209 -16.31 15.32 30.18
CA ILE A 209 -16.81 15.38 28.80
C ILE A 209 -15.76 16.06 27.89
N VAL A 210 -15.20 17.20 28.31
CA VAL A 210 -14.17 17.90 27.53
C VAL A 210 -12.94 17.01 27.34
N ILE A 211 -12.44 16.33 28.38
CA ILE A 211 -11.30 15.41 28.27
C ILE A 211 -11.63 14.26 27.33
N PHE A 212 -12.84 13.69 27.42
CA PHE A 212 -13.26 12.61 26.52
C PHE A 212 -13.27 13.07 25.06
N VAL A 213 -13.85 14.22 24.76
CA VAL A 213 -13.92 14.78 23.41
C VAL A 213 -12.51 15.04 22.85
N LEU A 214 -11.61 15.61 23.64
CA LEU A 214 -10.23 15.88 23.23
C LEU A 214 -9.43 14.60 22.93
N LEU A 215 -9.69 13.52 23.65
CA LEU A 215 -9.02 12.24 23.48
C LEU A 215 -9.73 11.32 22.47
N ALA A 216 -11.01 11.55 22.18
CA ALA A 216 -11.80 10.69 21.30
C ALA A 216 -11.24 10.63 19.87
N ILE A 217 -10.82 11.76 19.29
CA ILE A 217 -10.27 11.80 17.94
C ILE A 217 -8.98 10.98 17.83
N PRO A 218 -7.92 11.22 18.62
CA PRO A 218 -6.72 10.39 18.55
C PRO A 218 -6.98 8.91 18.89
N LEU A 219 -7.85 8.60 19.84
CA LEU A 219 -8.22 7.22 20.15
C LEU A 219 -8.94 6.54 18.98
N TRP A 220 -9.84 7.25 18.31
CA TRP A 220 -10.50 6.77 17.11
C TRP A 220 -9.49 6.53 15.97
N LEU A 221 -8.62 7.53 15.67
CA LEU A 221 -7.60 7.39 14.63
C LEU A 221 -6.66 6.22 14.87
N LEU A 222 -6.18 6.04 16.08
CA LEU A 222 -5.31 4.93 16.47
C LEU A 222 -6.08 3.59 16.47
N GLY A 223 -7.33 3.61 16.92
CA GLY A 223 -8.16 2.43 17.07
C GLY A 223 -8.42 1.70 15.75
N PHE A 224 -8.63 2.42 14.64
CA PHE A 224 -8.86 1.78 13.35
C PHE A 224 -7.58 1.62 12.49
N SER A 225 -6.58 2.48 12.65
CA SER A 225 -5.42 2.49 11.76
C SER A 225 -4.26 1.58 12.23
N ILE A 226 -3.98 1.56 13.53
CA ILE A 226 -2.85 0.79 14.07
C ILE A 226 -3.04 -0.73 13.95
N PRO A 227 -4.22 -1.32 14.19
CA PRO A 227 -4.42 -2.75 13.96
C PRO A 227 -4.17 -3.18 12.51
N VAL A 228 -4.50 -2.34 11.54
CA VAL A 228 -4.19 -2.59 10.12
C VAL A 228 -2.69 -2.76 9.92
N LEU A 229 -1.88 -1.84 10.49
CA LEU A 229 -0.42 -1.95 10.45
C LEU A 229 0.08 -3.19 11.19
N ALA A 230 -0.48 -3.48 12.37
CA ALA A 230 -0.09 -4.63 13.18
C ALA A 230 -0.31 -5.95 12.43
N TRP A 231 -1.49 -6.17 11.87
CA TRP A 231 -1.81 -7.36 11.09
C TRP A 231 -1.01 -7.46 9.80
N TRP A 232 -0.81 -6.32 9.13
CA TRP A 232 0.03 -6.30 7.94
C TRP A 232 1.47 -6.67 8.23
N SER A 233 2.04 -6.14 9.32
CA SER A 233 3.38 -6.51 9.79
C SER A 233 3.48 -8.02 10.07
N VAL A 234 2.46 -8.62 10.67
CA VAL A 234 2.41 -10.08 10.92
C VAL A 234 2.44 -10.87 9.62
N ALA A 235 1.56 -10.53 8.67
CA ALA A 235 1.47 -11.23 7.39
C ALA A 235 2.76 -11.09 6.56
N SER A 236 3.26 -9.86 6.39
CA SER A 236 4.46 -9.57 5.60
C SER A 236 5.70 -10.29 6.13
N ARG A 237 5.91 -10.30 7.47
CA ARG A 237 7.05 -11.00 8.08
C ARG A 237 6.98 -12.51 7.90
N ARG A 238 5.78 -13.08 7.96
CA ARG A 238 5.59 -14.53 7.78
C ARG A 238 5.74 -14.95 6.33
N LEU A 239 5.19 -14.17 5.43
CA LEU A 239 5.31 -14.40 3.99
C LEU A 239 6.71 -14.10 3.45
N GLN A 240 7.57 -13.39 4.17
CA GLN A 240 8.91 -12.99 3.76
C GLN A 240 8.95 -12.34 2.36
N LEU A 241 7.88 -11.61 2.01
CA LEU A 241 7.80 -10.87 0.77
C LEU A 241 8.40 -9.48 0.95
N GLN A 242 9.27 -9.09 0.04
CA GLN A 242 9.72 -7.70 -0.04
C GLN A 242 8.63 -6.89 -0.75
N ILE A 243 8.01 -5.99 -0.01
CA ILE A 243 6.94 -5.13 -0.50
C ILE A 243 7.47 -3.71 -0.56
N ARG A 244 7.22 -3.01 -1.66
CA ARG A 244 7.52 -1.60 -1.79
C ARG A 244 6.40 -0.77 -1.15
N ARG A 245 6.75 0.41 -0.60
CA ARG A 245 5.77 1.34 -0.03
C ARG A 245 4.62 1.66 -1.01
N VAL A 246 4.95 1.95 -2.26
CA VAL A 246 3.96 2.29 -3.29
C VAL A 246 3.00 1.13 -3.59
N GLN A 247 3.51 -0.10 -3.63
CA GLN A 247 2.66 -1.30 -3.80
C GLN A 247 1.69 -1.45 -2.63
N ALA A 248 2.23 -1.31 -1.43
CA ALA A 248 1.47 -1.37 -0.21
C ALA A 248 0.34 -0.33 -0.17
N GLU A 249 0.66 0.93 -0.49
CA GLU A 249 -0.31 2.03 -0.58
C GLU A 249 -1.39 1.72 -1.62
N SER A 250 -1.01 1.26 -2.81
CA SER A 250 -1.97 0.95 -3.87
C SER A 250 -2.91 -0.20 -3.52
N TRP A 251 -2.43 -1.25 -2.84
CA TRP A 251 -3.26 -2.37 -2.40
C TRP A 251 -4.27 -1.95 -1.33
N LEU A 252 -3.84 -1.17 -0.34
CA LEU A 252 -4.75 -0.62 0.67
C LEU A 252 -5.79 0.32 0.05
N VAL A 253 -5.36 1.24 -0.81
CA VAL A 253 -6.27 2.20 -1.47
C VAL A 253 -7.29 1.47 -2.35
N ALA A 254 -6.89 0.42 -3.08
CA ALA A 254 -7.83 -0.37 -3.86
C ALA A 254 -8.87 -1.07 -2.97
N GLY A 255 -8.45 -1.57 -1.80
CA GLY A 255 -9.37 -2.11 -0.80
C GLY A 255 -10.35 -1.05 -0.28
N MET A 256 -9.86 0.13 0.03
CA MET A 256 -10.71 1.26 0.44
C MET A 256 -11.71 1.65 -0.66
N LEU A 257 -11.23 1.77 -1.90
CA LEU A 257 -12.08 2.11 -3.05
C LEU A 257 -13.15 1.04 -3.31
N SER A 258 -12.87 -0.23 -3.04
CA SER A 258 -13.86 -1.31 -3.19
C SER A 258 -15.02 -1.20 -2.20
N ALA A 259 -14.84 -0.49 -1.09
CA ALA A 259 -15.91 -0.24 -0.12
C ALA A 259 -16.98 0.71 -0.66
N PHE A 260 -16.64 1.59 -1.61
CA PHE A 260 -17.60 2.55 -2.16
C PHE A 260 -18.71 1.88 -2.97
N PRO A 261 -18.44 1.09 -4.04
CA PRO A 261 -19.49 0.37 -4.75
C PRO A 261 -20.20 -0.63 -3.86
N ALA A 262 -19.51 -1.25 -2.88
CA ALA A 262 -20.14 -2.14 -1.92
C ALA A 262 -21.17 -1.39 -1.05
N PHE A 263 -20.82 -0.22 -0.54
CA PHE A 263 -21.73 0.62 0.23
C PHE A 263 -22.97 1.03 -0.58
N LEU A 264 -22.79 1.47 -1.83
CA LEU A 264 -23.93 1.82 -2.70
C LEU A 264 -24.83 0.62 -2.96
N ALA A 265 -24.27 -0.54 -3.28
CA ALA A 265 -25.03 -1.73 -3.54
C ALA A 265 -25.77 -2.25 -2.28
N ASN A 266 -25.10 -2.21 -1.12
CA ASN A 266 -25.72 -2.59 0.15
C ASN A 266 -26.86 -1.63 0.55
N SER A 267 -26.72 -0.34 0.25
CA SER A 267 -27.72 0.67 0.64
C SER A 267 -28.89 0.78 -0.33
N LEU A 268 -28.70 0.47 -1.61
CA LEU A 268 -29.71 0.67 -2.65
C LEU A 268 -30.23 -0.65 -3.24
N LEU A 269 -29.31 -1.53 -3.65
CA LEU A 269 -29.65 -2.73 -4.39
C LEU A 269 -30.19 -3.83 -3.48
N THR A 270 -29.49 -4.13 -2.37
CA THR A 270 -29.88 -5.22 -1.46
C THR A 270 -31.23 -5.00 -0.83
N PRO A 271 -31.59 -3.81 -0.29
CA PRO A 271 -32.92 -3.56 0.26
C PRO A 271 -34.04 -3.71 -0.78
N ALA A 272 -33.77 -3.30 -2.03
CA ALA A 272 -34.75 -3.41 -3.13
C ALA A 272 -35.03 -4.85 -3.54
N MET A 273 -34.15 -5.80 -3.23
CA MET A 273 -34.32 -7.23 -3.54
C MET A 273 -35.02 -8.01 -2.43
N ILE A 274 -35.23 -7.40 -1.26
CA ILE A 274 -35.85 -8.09 -0.11
C ILE A 274 -37.37 -7.87 -0.13
N PRO A 275 -38.19 -8.95 -0.04
CA PRO A 275 -39.63 -8.82 -0.02
C PRO A 275 -40.13 -7.98 1.17
N GLU A 276 -41.09 -7.10 0.92
CA GLU A 276 -41.70 -6.27 1.99
C GLU A 276 -42.44 -7.10 3.04
N SER A 277 -42.89 -8.31 2.68
CA SER A 277 -43.56 -9.24 3.58
C SER A 277 -42.70 -9.84 4.66
N TRP A 278 -41.36 -9.71 4.57
CA TRP A 278 -40.47 -10.26 5.57
C TRP A 278 -40.48 -9.40 6.85
N ASN A 279 -40.38 -10.08 8.00
CA ASN A 279 -40.26 -9.41 9.28
C ASN A 279 -38.84 -8.75 9.44
N THR A 280 -38.69 -7.91 10.45
CA THR A 280 -37.45 -7.15 10.69
C THR A 280 -36.23 -8.06 10.81
N LEU A 281 -36.32 -9.15 11.57
CA LEU A 281 -35.21 -10.09 11.77
C LEU A 281 -34.80 -10.77 10.45
N GLN A 282 -35.79 -11.21 9.64
CA GLN A 282 -35.52 -11.80 8.34
C GLN A 282 -34.85 -10.82 7.38
N ARG A 283 -35.29 -9.56 7.39
CA ARG A 283 -34.71 -8.49 6.59
C ARG A 283 -33.29 -8.18 7.02
N ASP A 284 -33.03 -8.09 8.33
CA ASP A 284 -31.71 -7.81 8.87
C ASP A 284 -30.73 -8.96 8.58
N ILE A 285 -31.15 -10.21 8.72
CA ILE A 285 -30.34 -11.37 8.32
C ILE A 285 -30.04 -11.33 6.83
N ALA A 286 -31.03 -11.08 5.99
CA ALA A 286 -30.82 -11.01 4.53
C ALA A 286 -29.87 -9.87 4.13
N LEU A 287 -29.97 -8.71 4.75
CA LEU A 287 -29.10 -7.57 4.48
C LEU A 287 -27.68 -7.81 4.99
N ILE A 288 -27.54 -8.17 6.26
CA ILE A 288 -26.26 -8.13 6.98
C ILE A 288 -25.49 -9.44 6.80
N ALA A 289 -26.18 -10.60 6.86
CA ALA A 289 -25.53 -11.90 6.82
C ALA A 289 -25.47 -12.53 5.42
N VAL A 290 -26.25 -12.05 4.46
CA VAL A 290 -26.26 -12.62 3.11
C VAL A 290 -25.85 -11.58 2.06
N GLY A 291 -26.61 -10.50 1.94
CA GLY A 291 -26.42 -9.49 0.89
C GLY A 291 -25.06 -8.78 1.00
N ALA A 292 -24.76 -8.23 2.17
CA ALA A 292 -23.51 -7.50 2.38
C ALA A 292 -22.28 -8.37 2.12
N PRO A 293 -22.12 -9.59 2.67
CA PRO A 293 -20.97 -10.44 2.38
C PRO A 293 -20.77 -10.75 0.90
N ILE A 294 -21.82 -11.05 0.15
CA ILE A 294 -21.73 -11.35 -1.28
C ILE A 294 -21.21 -10.13 -2.04
N ILE A 295 -21.81 -8.97 -1.81
CA ILE A 295 -21.46 -7.73 -2.51
C ILE A 295 -20.04 -7.30 -2.15
N GLU A 296 -19.70 -7.31 -0.88
CA GLU A 296 -18.42 -6.84 -0.40
C GLU A 296 -17.27 -7.74 -0.87
N GLU A 297 -17.39 -9.06 -0.75
CA GLU A 297 -16.35 -9.97 -1.25
C GLU A 297 -16.24 -9.92 -2.78
N THR A 298 -17.32 -9.65 -3.50
CA THR A 298 -17.28 -9.40 -4.95
C THR A 298 -16.48 -8.13 -5.26
N CYS A 299 -16.76 -7.02 -4.59
CA CYS A 299 -16.04 -5.76 -4.79
C CYS A 299 -14.55 -5.89 -4.45
N LYS A 300 -14.21 -6.59 -3.36
CA LYS A 300 -12.83 -6.88 -2.97
C LYS A 300 -12.12 -7.78 -3.99
N ALA A 301 -12.79 -8.82 -4.48
CA ALA A 301 -12.24 -9.70 -5.52
C ALA A 301 -11.94 -8.94 -6.82
N LEU A 302 -12.84 -8.05 -7.24
CA LEU A 302 -12.62 -7.17 -8.39
C LEU A 302 -11.44 -6.21 -8.17
N ALA A 303 -11.27 -5.69 -6.94
CA ALA A 303 -10.12 -4.84 -6.60
C ALA A 303 -8.78 -5.58 -6.72
N ILE A 304 -8.70 -6.88 -6.42
CA ILE A 304 -7.50 -7.69 -6.61
C ILE A 304 -7.09 -7.74 -8.10
N LEU A 305 -8.07 -7.76 -9.01
CA LEU A 305 -7.80 -7.85 -10.45
C LEU A 305 -7.09 -6.61 -11.03
N PHE A 306 -7.10 -5.47 -10.34
CA PHE A 306 -6.27 -4.32 -10.75
C PHE A 306 -4.77 -4.63 -10.69
N PHE A 307 -4.38 -5.66 -9.97
CA PHE A 307 -2.98 -6.04 -9.74
C PHE A 307 -2.55 -7.30 -10.51
N VAL A 308 -3.24 -7.63 -11.61
CA VAL A 308 -2.94 -8.81 -12.44
C VAL A 308 -1.44 -8.88 -12.81
N SER A 309 -0.83 -7.74 -13.13
CA SER A 309 0.59 -7.67 -13.48
C SER A 309 1.55 -8.14 -12.36
N THR A 310 1.14 -8.01 -11.11
CA THR A 310 1.95 -8.34 -9.93
C THR A 310 1.57 -9.67 -9.27
N LEU A 311 0.51 -10.34 -9.78
CA LEU A 311 0.03 -11.63 -9.28
C LEU A 311 0.88 -12.78 -9.85
N ARG A 312 1.97 -13.12 -9.17
CA ARG A 312 2.92 -14.15 -9.62
C ARG A 312 2.54 -15.57 -9.21
N GLY A 313 1.78 -15.71 -8.14
CA GLY A 313 1.42 -17.02 -7.59
C GLY A 313 0.54 -16.89 -6.34
N PRO A 314 0.23 -18.00 -5.66
CA PRO A 314 -0.65 -18.01 -4.48
C PRO A 314 -0.15 -17.10 -3.35
N ARG A 315 1.15 -17.06 -3.11
CA ARG A 315 1.77 -16.28 -2.03
C ARG A 315 1.64 -14.77 -2.24
N THR A 316 1.95 -14.29 -3.45
CA THR A 316 1.76 -12.88 -3.82
C THR A 316 0.29 -12.51 -3.85
N GLY A 317 -0.55 -13.40 -4.38
CA GLY A 317 -2.01 -13.25 -4.38
C GLY A 317 -2.59 -13.17 -2.97
N PHE A 318 -2.12 -14.02 -2.04
CA PHE A 318 -2.49 -13.95 -0.63
C PHE A 318 -2.18 -12.56 -0.03
N MET A 319 -0.95 -12.05 -0.24
CA MET A 319 -0.55 -10.77 0.33
C MET A 319 -1.34 -9.60 -0.27
N ILE A 320 -1.60 -9.61 -1.58
CA ILE A 320 -2.42 -8.59 -2.23
C ILE A 320 -3.86 -8.64 -1.69
N GLY A 321 -4.47 -9.82 -1.66
CA GLY A 321 -5.80 -10.00 -1.09
C GLY A 321 -5.88 -9.59 0.36
N PHE A 322 -4.89 -9.97 1.18
CA PHE A 322 -4.79 -9.57 2.58
C PHE A 322 -4.76 -8.04 2.73
N SER A 323 -3.97 -7.36 1.89
CA SER A 323 -3.86 -5.89 1.91
C SER A 323 -5.14 -5.20 1.44
N VAL A 324 -5.80 -5.74 0.39
CA VAL A 324 -7.11 -5.24 -0.08
C VAL A 324 -8.17 -5.41 1.02
N GLY A 325 -8.21 -6.56 1.68
CA GLY A 325 -9.12 -6.80 2.81
C GLY A 325 -8.86 -5.85 3.98
N LEU A 326 -7.60 -5.56 4.31
CA LEU A 326 -7.23 -4.55 5.32
C LEU A 326 -7.68 -3.14 4.93
N GLY A 327 -7.53 -2.77 3.65
CA GLY A 327 -7.98 -1.47 3.15
C GLY A 327 -9.49 -1.32 3.24
N PHE A 328 -10.25 -2.36 2.90
CA PHE A 328 -11.70 -2.39 3.07
C PHE A 328 -12.08 -2.24 4.55
N ALA A 329 -11.50 -3.07 5.41
CA ALA A 329 -11.74 -3.04 6.85
C ALA A 329 -11.41 -1.66 7.47
N LEU A 330 -10.43 -0.94 6.93
CA LEU A 330 -10.08 0.40 7.40
C LEU A 330 -11.26 1.36 7.23
N ILE A 331 -11.92 1.36 6.06
CA ILE A 331 -13.10 2.20 5.78
C ILE A 331 -14.28 1.80 6.68
N GLU A 332 -14.55 0.52 6.76
CA GLU A 332 -15.67 0.02 7.58
C GLU A 332 -15.47 0.35 9.06
N ASN A 333 -14.27 0.09 9.59
CA ASN A 333 -13.99 0.31 11.01
C ASN A 333 -13.95 1.78 11.41
N VAL A 334 -13.62 2.69 10.47
CA VAL A 334 -13.79 4.14 10.71
C VAL A 334 -15.22 4.44 11.13
N GLN A 335 -16.21 3.88 10.43
CA GLN A 335 -17.64 4.14 10.70
C GLN A 335 -18.09 3.50 12.02
N TYR A 336 -17.77 2.23 12.24
CA TYR A 336 -18.19 1.51 13.45
C TYR A 336 -17.56 2.09 14.73
N ILE A 337 -16.25 2.39 14.69
CA ILE A 337 -15.58 2.97 15.87
C ILE A 337 -16.03 4.42 16.08
N ALA A 338 -16.28 5.21 15.01
CA ALA A 338 -16.87 6.54 15.15
C ALA A 338 -18.30 6.48 15.75
N GLY A 339 -19.13 5.56 15.28
CA GLY A 339 -20.47 5.35 15.82
C GLY A 339 -20.44 4.96 17.30
N SER A 340 -19.45 4.17 17.73
CA SER A 340 -19.31 3.76 19.13
C SER A 340 -18.98 4.91 20.09
N LEU A 341 -18.48 6.06 19.58
CA LEU A 341 -18.24 7.25 20.39
C LEU A 341 -19.52 7.77 21.05
N PHE A 342 -20.67 7.66 20.36
CA PHE A 342 -21.97 8.08 20.89
C PHE A 342 -22.45 7.21 22.06
N GLY A 343 -21.96 5.96 22.17
CA GLY A 343 -22.22 5.06 23.29
C GLY A 343 -21.24 5.25 24.46
N GLY A 344 -20.36 6.25 24.39
CA GLY A 344 -19.41 6.58 25.45
C GLY A 344 -18.11 5.74 25.41
N PRO A 345 -17.20 5.99 26.39
CA PRO A 345 -15.85 5.41 26.38
C PRO A 345 -15.82 3.88 26.48
N ALA A 346 -16.76 3.25 27.18
CA ALA A 346 -16.85 1.79 27.29
C ALA A 346 -17.16 1.15 25.95
N ASN A 347 -18.13 1.72 25.22
CA ASN A 347 -18.50 1.25 23.90
C ASN A 347 -17.37 1.47 22.89
N LEU A 348 -16.68 2.61 22.97
CA LEU A 348 -15.48 2.87 22.18
C LEU A 348 -14.41 1.80 22.43
N ALA A 349 -14.11 1.48 23.70
CA ALA A 349 -13.10 0.48 24.05
C ALA A 349 -13.47 -0.92 23.54
N ALA A 350 -14.70 -1.37 23.76
CA ALA A 350 -15.18 -2.68 23.34
C ALA A 350 -15.20 -2.82 21.81
N THR A 351 -15.77 -1.84 21.12
CA THR A 351 -15.83 -1.83 19.65
C THR A 351 -14.43 -1.79 19.04
N THR A 352 -13.54 -0.92 19.55
CA THR A 352 -12.16 -0.83 19.08
C THR A 352 -11.43 -2.16 19.25
N LEU A 353 -11.58 -2.81 20.40
CA LEU A 353 -10.94 -4.10 20.67
C LEU A 353 -11.47 -5.19 19.73
N ILE A 354 -12.78 -5.39 19.66
CA ILE A 354 -13.39 -6.44 18.83
C ILE A 354 -13.05 -6.23 17.35
N ARG A 355 -13.16 -4.99 16.88
CA ARG A 355 -12.85 -4.66 15.48
C ARG A 355 -11.37 -4.82 15.18
N GLY A 356 -10.48 -4.37 16.07
CA GLY A 356 -9.03 -4.41 15.87
C GLY A 356 -8.44 -5.82 15.82
N VAL A 357 -8.90 -6.72 16.69
CA VAL A 357 -8.38 -8.09 16.78
C VAL A 357 -9.22 -9.12 16.01
N GLY A 358 -10.47 -8.81 15.69
CA GLY A 358 -11.41 -9.72 15.04
C GLY A 358 -11.78 -9.32 13.62
N SER A 359 -12.52 -8.23 13.43
CA SER A 359 -13.04 -7.83 12.11
C SER A 359 -11.93 -7.49 11.12
N ILE A 360 -10.92 -6.71 11.53
CA ILE A 360 -9.81 -6.33 10.63
C ILE A 360 -9.10 -7.56 10.06
N PRO A 361 -8.58 -8.51 10.86
CA PRO A 361 -7.95 -9.70 10.31
C PRO A 361 -8.94 -10.64 9.60
N ALA A 362 -10.22 -10.63 9.95
CA ALA A 362 -11.25 -11.42 9.27
C ALA A 362 -11.42 -10.98 7.82
N HIS A 363 -11.68 -9.70 7.56
CA HIS A 363 -11.75 -9.17 6.19
C HIS A 363 -10.45 -9.41 5.41
N ALA A 364 -9.29 -9.22 6.06
CA ALA A 364 -8.01 -9.49 5.45
C ALA A 364 -7.86 -10.97 5.04
N LEU A 365 -8.23 -11.90 5.92
CA LEU A 365 -8.09 -13.34 5.71
C LEU A 365 -9.01 -13.84 4.59
N TRP A 366 -10.29 -13.46 4.61
CA TRP A 366 -11.24 -13.91 3.58
C TRP A 366 -10.82 -13.43 2.20
N THR A 367 -10.48 -12.15 2.09
CA THR A 367 -10.00 -11.59 0.82
C THR A 367 -8.64 -12.19 0.41
N ALA A 368 -7.79 -12.58 1.37
CA ALA A 368 -6.53 -13.28 1.09
C ALA A 368 -6.75 -14.68 0.49
N PHE A 369 -7.79 -15.41 0.90
CA PHE A 369 -8.13 -16.69 0.27
C PHE A 369 -8.46 -16.52 -1.20
N VAL A 370 -9.29 -15.53 -1.52
CA VAL A 370 -9.65 -15.19 -2.91
C VAL A 370 -8.40 -14.75 -3.68
N GLY A 371 -7.60 -13.87 -3.08
CA GLY A 371 -6.35 -13.39 -3.67
C GLY A 371 -5.37 -14.51 -3.96
N SER A 372 -5.19 -15.45 -3.04
CA SER A 372 -4.33 -16.63 -3.22
C SER A 372 -4.78 -17.49 -4.39
N ALA A 373 -6.09 -17.77 -4.50
CA ALA A 373 -6.65 -18.55 -5.59
C ALA A 373 -6.50 -17.83 -6.94
N ILE A 374 -6.79 -16.52 -7.00
CA ILE A 374 -6.60 -15.70 -8.21
C ILE A 374 -5.12 -15.65 -8.58
N GLY A 375 -4.22 -15.43 -7.62
CA GLY A 375 -2.78 -15.41 -7.85
C GLY A 375 -2.24 -16.72 -8.41
N GLY A 376 -2.69 -17.85 -7.85
CA GLY A 376 -2.37 -19.18 -8.36
C GLY A 376 -2.88 -19.43 -9.78
N PHE A 377 -4.11 -18.99 -10.08
CA PHE A 377 -4.70 -19.11 -11.41
C PHE A 377 -3.97 -18.26 -12.45
N ILE A 378 -3.65 -17.01 -12.12
CA ILE A 378 -2.98 -16.06 -13.02
C ILE A 378 -1.52 -16.47 -13.23
N GLY A 379 -0.79 -16.78 -12.13
CA GLY A 379 0.61 -17.15 -12.18
C GLY A 379 0.85 -18.44 -12.97
N SER A 380 0.06 -19.50 -12.72
CA SER A 380 0.18 -20.77 -13.43
C SER A 380 -0.06 -20.71 -14.93
N ARG A 381 -0.71 -19.66 -15.43
CA ARG A 381 -0.98 -19.42 -16.86
C ARG A 381 -0.12 -18.34 -17.48
N GLY A 382 0.78 -17.73 -16.72
CA GLY A 382 1.62 -16.61 -17.18
C GLY A 382 0.82 -15.39 -17.65
N LEU A 383 -0.43 -15.22 -17.16
CA LEU A 383 -1.30 -14.11 -17.56
C LEU A 383 -0.77 -12.77 -17.05
N ASN A 384 -0.14 -12.76 -15.87
CA ASN A 384 0.53 -11.59 -15.32
C ASN A 384 1.59 -11.05 -16.27
N MET A 385 2.43 -11.92 -16.84
CA MET A 385 3.48 -11.55 -17.77
C MET A 385 2.90 -10.99 -19.09
N LYS A 386 1.89 -11.67 -19.66
CA LYS A 386 1.21 -11.19 -20.87
C LYS A 386 0.59 -9.81 -20.67
N PHE A 387 -0.02 -9.58 -19.51
CA PHE A 387 -0.63 -8.30 -19.17
C PHE A 387 0.41 -7.21 -18.94
N SER A 388 1.51 -7.52 -18.23
CA SER A 388 2.63 -6.59 -18.04
C SER A 388 3.26 -6.16 -19.36
N MET A 389 3.54 -7.10 -20.25
CA MET A 389 4.07 -6.79 -21.59
C MET A 389 3.10 -5.92 -22.41
N ALA A 390 1.80 -6.15 -22.31
CA ALA A 390 0.81 -5.33 -23.00
C ALA A 390 0.78 -3.89 -22.47
N ILE A 391 0.90 -3.70 -21.16
CA ILE A 391 0.99 -2.37 -20.52
C ILE A 391 2.31 -1.69 -20.94
N ALA A 392 3.43 -2.38 -20.81
CA ALA A 392 4.75 -1.84 -21.16
C ALA A 392 4.78 -1.33 -22.61
N ARG A 393 4.26 -2.13 -23.56
CA ARG A 393 4.16 -1.70 -24.97
C ARG A 393 3.34 -0.43 -25.16
N LYS A 394 2.22 -0.28 -24.41
CA LYS A 394 1.41 0.96 -24.45
C LYS A 394 2.15 2.15 -23.86
N GLN A 395 2.87 1.94 -22.76
CA GLN A 395 3.65 3.00 -22.11
C GLN A 395 4.78 3.47 -23.01
N ILE A 396 5.51 2.54 -23.63
CA ILE A 396 6.55 2.85 -24.63
C ILE A 396 5.96 3.69 -25.76
N GLY A 397 4.80 3.29 -26.29
CA GLY A 397 4.15 4.07 -27.37
C GLY A 397 3.73 5.48 -26.96
N ILE A 398 3.36 5.69 -25.68
CA ILE A 398 3.02 7.02 -25.15
C ILE A 398 4.28 7.86 -25.02
N ILE A 399 5.37 7.30 -24.52
CA ILE A 399 6.64 8.01 -24.33
C ILE A 399 7.24 8.38 -25.68
N ASP A 400 7.28 7.45 -26.64
CA ASP A 400 7.70 7.71 -28.01
C ASP A 400 6.86 8.84 -28.67
N ALA A 401 5.56 8.89 -28.39
CA ALA A 401 4.70 9.97 -28.85
C ALA A 401 5.04 11.33 -28.20
N VAL A 402 5.39 11.34 -26.91
CA VAL A 402 5.75 12.56 -26.17
C VAL A 402 7.12 13.08 -26.62
N GLU A 403 8.08 12.20 -26.85
CA GLU A 403 9.40 12.59 -27.40
C GLU A 403 9.29 13.15 -28.82
N LYS A 404 8.46 12.56 -29.67
CA LYS A 404 8.14 13.11 -31.00
C LYS A 404 7.50 14.51 -30.95
N MET A 405 6.90 14.89 -29.81
CA MET A 405 6.43 16.25 -29.57
C MET A 405 7.53 17.20 -29.08
N GLY A 406 8.77 16.74 -28.97
CA GLY A 406 9.92 17.54 -28.56
C GLY A 406 10.14 17.64 -27.05
N VAL A 407 9.60 16.73 -26.28
CA VAL A 407 9.81 16.66 -24.81
C VAL A 407 10.84 15.57 -24.53
N ASP A 408 12.01 15.97 -24.06
CA ASP A 408 13.03 15.04 -23.55
C ASP A 408 12.51 14.39 -22.24
N VAL A 409 12.05 13.14 -22.36
CA VAL A 409 11.44 12.42 -21.23
C VAL A 409 12.50 11.75 -20.36
N ASP A 410 13.61 11.31 -20.95
CA ASP A 410 14.68 10.60 -20.24
C ASP A 410 15.83 11.52 -19.79
N GLY A 411 15.82 12.78 -20.21
CA GLY A 411 16.78 13.79 -19.80
C GLY A 411 18.19 13.55 -20.36
N ASP A 412 18.30 12.87 -21.50
CA ASP A 412 19.60 12.62 -22.14
C ASP A 412 20.05 13.78 -23.07
N GLY A 413 19.16 14.75 -23.32
CA GLY A 413 19.39 15.92 -24.16
C GLY A 413 19.18 15.64 -25.65
N GLU A 414 18.75 14.45 -26.02
CA GLU A 414 18.39 14.08 -27.41
C GLU A 414 16.87 13.96 -27.55
N ILE A 415 16.30 14.61 -28.55
CA ILE A 415 14.85 14.58 -28.83
C ILE A 415 14.49 13.44 -29.79
N MET A 416 15.41 12.58 -30.11
CA MET A 416 15.22 11.55 -31.13
C MET A 416 15.77 10.20 -30.72
N GLY A 417 14.94 9.20 -30.77
CA GLY A 417 15.35 7.82 -30.91
C GLY A 417 15.18 6.94 -29.69
N PHE A 418 13.93 6.75 -29.27
CA PHE A 418 13.52 5.81 -28.23
C PHE A 418 13.90 4.33 -28.51
N THR A 419 14.58 4.02 -29.62
CA THR A 419 14.90 2.64 -30.04
C THR A 419 15.92 1.95 -29.16
N GLU A 420 16.84 2.67 -28.51
CA GLU A 420 17.79 2.09 -27.54
C GLU A 420 17.26 2.21 -26.10
N SER A 421 16.46 3.23 -25.83
CA SER A 421 15.80 3.45 -24.54
C SER A 421 14.56 2.56 -24.32
N SER A 422 13.98 1.95 -25.37
CA SER A 422 12.82 1.07 -25.23
C SER A 422 13.09 -0.12 -24.30
N ALA A 423 14.28 -0.71 -24.39
CA ALA A 423 14.72 -1.78 -23.49
C ALA A 423 14.91 -1.27 -22.05
N PHE A 424 15.33 -0.02 -21.88
CA PHE A 424 15.48 0.62 -20.58
C PHE A 424 14.13 0.90 -19.92
N LEU A 425 13.16 1.43 -20.66
CA LEU A 425 11.83 1.68 -20.12
C LEU A 425 11.06 0.38 -19.90
N GLU A 426 11.23 -0.59 -20.78
CA GLU A 426 10.74 -1.94 -20.56
C GLU A 426 11.31 -2.51 -19.24
N ALA A 427 12.59 -2.30 -18.95
CA ALA A 427 13.23 -2.69 -17.70
C ALA A 427 12.81 -1.80 -16.51
N ALA A 428 12.68 -0.48 -16.68
CA ALA A 428 12.34 0.47 -15.63
C ALA A 428 10.85 0.42 -15.24
N PHE A 429 9.96 0.27 -16.21
CA PHE A 429 8.52 0.17 -15.98
C PHE A 429 8.05 -1.25 -15.67
N SER A 430 8.80 -2.27 -16.08
CA SER A 430 8.53 -3.66 -15.71
C SER A 430 8.97 -4.04 -14.30
N ASP A 431 9.36 -3.09 -13.47
CA ASP A 431 9.86 -3.32 -12.11
C ASP A 431 11.27 -3.93 -12.02
N GLY A 432 12.06 -3.90 -13.10
CA GLY A 432 13.35 -4.58 -13.12
C GLY A 432 13.24 -6.11 -13.01
N ILE A 433 12.05 -6.66 -13.26
CA ILE A 433 11.71 -8.06 -13.02
C ILE A 433 11.74 -8.87 -14.31
N TRP A 434 11.81 -8.18 -15.45
CA TRP A 434 11.48 -8.76 -16.75
C TRP A 434 12.64 -8.71 -17.73
N SER A 435 13.82 -9.20 -17.35
CA SER A 435 14.76 -9.64 -18.37
C SER A 435 14.35 -11.02 -18.89
N ALA A 436 14.65 -11.33 -20.14
CA ALA A 436 14.35 -12.64 -20.73
C ALA A 436 15.03 -13.81 -19.96
N ARG A 437 16.02 -13.53 -19.10
CA ARG A 437 16.67 -14.50 -18.21
C ARG A 437 15.82 -14.84 -16.98
N ASP A 438 14.98 -13.92 -16.51
CA ASP A 438 14.14 -14.14 -15.34
C ASP A 438 12.97 -15.10 -15.60
N THR A 439 12.68 -15.39 -16.88
CA THR A 439 11.65 -16.39 -17.23
C THR A 439 12.07 -17.81 -16.86
N GLU A 440 13.36 -18.14 -16.85
CA GLU A 440 13.85 -19.45 -16.40
C GLU A 440 13.87 -19.52 -14.88
N ASP A 441 14.39 -18.49 -14.20
CA ASP A 441 14.37 -18.39 -12.72
C ASP A 441 12.94 -18.31 -12.19
N LEU A 442 12.04 -17.62 -12.91
CA LEU A 442 10.63 -17.56 -12.55
C LEU A 442 9.91 -18.89 -12.79
N ALA A 443 10.29 -19.65 -13.81
CA ALA A 443 9.77 -21.01 -14.05
C ALA A 443 10.21 -21.95 -12.92
N ASP A 444 11.43 -21.81 -12.42
CA ASP A 444 11.93 -22.57 -11.28
C ASP A 444 11.25 -22.13 -9.96
N GLU A 445 11.06 -20.84 -9.73
CA GLU A 445 10.28 -20.33 -8.58
C GLU A 445 8.80 -20.73 -8.67
N LEU A 446 8.21 -20.76 -9.85
CA LEU A 446 6.86 -21.28 -10.10
C LEU A 446 6.79 -22.80 -9.95
N GLN A 447 7.83 -23.55 -10.31
CA GLN A 447 7.92 -25.00 -10.04
C GLN A 447 8.08 -25.27 -8.54
N VAL A 448 8.91 -24.51 -7.84
CA VAL A 448 9.08 -24.61 -6.38
C VAL A 448 7.76 -24.25 -5.65
N THR A 449 6.98 -23.29 -6.14
CA THR A 449 5.67 -22.95 -5.54
C THR A 449 4.55 -23.93 -5.95
N SER A 450 4.74 -24.73 -7.00
CA SER A 450 3.79 -25.80 -7.40
C SER A 450 4.04 -27.11 -6.67
N VAL A 451 5.20 -27.29 -6.04
CA VAL A 451 5.58 -28.46 -5.28
C VAL A 451 5.35 -28.18 -3.80
N ASP A 452 4.37 -28.85 -3.24
CA ASP A 452 4.03 -29.03 -1.82
C ASP A 452 3.21 -27.95 -1.10
N SER A 453 1.97 -27.87 -1.47
CA SER A 453 0.92 -27.50 -0.54
C SER A 453 0.30 -28.72 0.16
N LYS A 454 1.11 -29.59 0.73
CA LYS A 454 0.63 -30.66 1.62
C LYS A 454 0.12 -30.08 2.94
N GLY A 455 -0.96 -29.33 2.89
CA GLY A 455 -1.56 -28.73 4.07
C GLY A 455 -2.45 -27.51 3.80
N ASP A 456 -2.52 -27.06 2.55
CA ASP A 456 -3.35 -25.93 2.18
C ASP A 456 -4.83 -26.23 2.41
N LEU A 457 -5.39 -25.60 3.44
CA LEU A 457 -6.84 -25.48 3.62
C LEU A 457 -7.48 -24.53 2.57
N ILE A 458 -6.67 -23.89 1.74
CA ILE A 458 -7.15 -22.93 0.76
C ILE A 458 -7.66 -23.67 -0.46
N PRO A 459 -8.93 -23.49 -0.83
CA PRO A 459 -9.48 -24.04 -2.06
C PRO A 459 -8.74 -23.46 -3.27
N ARG A 460 -8.11 -24.29 -4.08
CA ARG A 460 -7.40 -23.90 -5.31
C ARG A 460 -8.31 -23.27 -6.39
N PRO A 461 -9.56 -23.74 -6.62
CA PRO A 461 -10.46 -23.11 -7.57
C PRO A 461 -10.96 -21.76 -7.05
N VAL A 462 -10.84 -20.72 -7.87
CA VAL A 462 -11.27 -19.34 -7.52
C VAL A 462 -12.74 -19.29 -7.03
N PRO A 463 -13.71 -19.97 -7.69
CA PRO A 463 -15.10 -19.95 -7.21
C PRO A 463 -15.25 -20.52 -5.79
N LEU A 464 -14.53 -21.59 -5.47
CA LEU A 464 -14.59 -22.21 -4.15
C LEU A 464 -13.96 -21.32 -3.07
N ALA A 465 -12.83 -20.67 -3.37
CA ALA A 465 -12.22 -19.69 -2.48
C ALA A 465 -13.13 -18.48 -2.24
N PHE A 466 -13.82 -18.02 -3.27
CA PHE A 466 -14.81 -16.96 -3.17
C PHE A 466 -16.01 -17.38 -2.29
N CYS A 467 -16.60 -18.56 -2.52
CA CYS A 467 -17.67 -19.08 -1.68
C CYS A 467 -17.24 -19.21 -0.21
N PHE A 468 -16.00 -19.66 0.03
CA PHE A 468 -15.46 -19.75 1.39
C PHE A 468 -15.32 -18.37 2.04
N ALA A 469 -14.86 -17.36 1.30
CA ALA A 469 -14.76 -16.00 1.80
C ALA A 469 -16.15 -15.41 2.15
N VAL A 470 -17.12 -15.55 1.24
CA VAL A 470 -18.50 -15.11 1.48
C VAL A 470 -19.10 -15.83 2.69
N PHE A 471 -18.91 -17.15 2.80
CA PHE A 471 -19.42 -17.93 3.94
C PHE A 471 -18.79 -17.49 5.27
N GLY A 472 -17.46 -17.32 5.31
CA GLY A 472 -16.77 -16.86 6.52
C GLY A 472 -17.23 -15.47 6.96
N HIS A 473 -17.43 -14.58 6.00
CA HIS A 473 -17.96 -13.24 6.25
C HIS A 473 -19.41 -13.27 6.72
N ALA A 474 -20.26 -14.05 6.05
CA ALA A 474 -21.67 -14.25 6.43
C ALA A 474 -21.80 -14.84 7.83
N LEU A 475 -20.96 -15.80 8.17
CA LEU A 475 -20.93 -16.39 9.51
C LEU A 475 -20.50 -15.36 10.58
N TRP A 476 -19.48 -14.53 10.29
CA TRP A 476 -19.08 -13.45 11.18
C TRP A 476 -20.22 -12.48 11.45
N ASN A 477 -20.84 -11.95 10.39
CA ASN A 477 -21.94 -10.99 10.52
C ASN A 477 -23.19 -11.62 11.16
N GLY A 478 -23.58 -12.80 10.68
CA GLY A 478 -24.78 -13.48 11.18
C GLY A 478 -24.69 -13.89 12.65
N LEU A 479 -23.54 -14.42 13.09
CA LEU A 479 -23.37 -14.81 14.49
C LEU A 479 -23.19 -13.60 15.42
N SER A 480 -22.52 -12.53 14.98
CA SER A 480 -22.34 -11.35 15.82
C SER A 480 -23.66 -10.61 16.11
N VAL A 481 -24.59 -10.61 15.15
CA VAL A 481 -25.92 -9.98 15.29
C VAL A 481 -26.95 -10.97 15.80
N GLY A 482 -26.99 -12.18 15.23
CA GLY A 482 -28.05 -13.15 15.49
C GLY A 482 -27.93 -13.86 16.84
N SER A 483 -26.74 -14.00 17.43
CA SER A 483 -26.59 -14.73 18.70
C SER A 483 -27.34 -14.10 19.87
N TYR A 484 -27.41 -12.78 19.93
CA TYR A 484 -28.21 -12.08 20.94
C TYR A 484 -29.69 -12.31 20.72
N ALA A 485 -30.18 -12.10 19.50
CA ALA A 485 -31.59 -12.26 19.15
C ALA A 485 -32.10 -13.69 19.40
N VAL A 486 -31.31 -14.70 19.03
CA VAL A 486 -31.64 -16.11 19.28
C VAL A 486 -31.67 -16.42 20.77
N ALA A 487 -30.76 -15.90 21.57
CA ALA A 487 -30.73 -16.11 23.00
C ALA A 487 -31.94 -15.44 23.69
N GLU A 488 -32.31 -14.24 23.26
CA GLU A 488 -33.50 -13.53 23.76
C GLU A 488 -34.79 -14.26 23.39
N GLU A 489 -34.92 -14.73 22.13
CA GLU A 489 -36.09 -15.51 21.67
C GLU A 489 -36.20 -16.86 22.41
N ALA A 490 -35.07 -17.45 22.81
CA ALA A 490 -35.03 -18.64 23.66
C ALA A 490 -35.45 -18.39 25.13
N GLY A 491 -35.77 -17.14 25.49
CA GLY A 491 -36.22 -16.74 26.83
C GLY A 491 -35.11 -16.53 27.85
N PHE A 492 -33.86 -16.39 27.42
CA PHE A 492 -32.77 -16.05 28.33
C PHE A 492 -32.88 -14.59 28.83
N SER A 493 -32.42 -14.34 30.06
CA SER A 493 -32.32 -12.97 30.56
C SER A 493 -31.28 -12.17 29.76
N GLU A 494 -31.42 -10.84 29.74
CA GLU A 494 -30.50 -9.93 29.02
C GLU A 494 -29.01 -10.21 29.35
N GLY A 495 -28.69 -10.41 30.64
CA GLY A 495 -27.32 -10.72 31.04
C GLY A 495 -26.79 -12.04 30.49
N ILE A 496 -27.66 -13.08 30.37
CA ILE A 496 -27.29 -14.37 29.78
C ILE A 496 -27.14 -14.22 28.28
N SER A 497 -28.04 -13.49 27.59
CA SER A 497 -27.99 -13.24 26.16
C SER A 497 -26.70 -12.47 25.77
N LEU A 498 -26.31 -11.48 26.56
CA LEU A 498 -25.04 -10.77 26.40
C LEU A 498 -23.83 -11.70 26.61
N ALA A 499 -23.87 -12.58 27.65
CA ALA A 499 -22.79 -13.53 27.90
C ALA A 499 -22.64 -14.56 26.76
N VAL A 500 -23.74 -15.06 26.20
CA VAL A 500 -23.76 -15.96 25.05
C VAL A 500 -23.12 -15.25 23.84
N THR A 501 -23.59 -14.04 23.55
CA THR A 501 -23.05 -13.25 22.42
C THR A 501 -21.56 -12.97 22.58
N ALA A 502 -21.13 -12.55 23.78
CA ALA A 502 -19.72 -12.33 24.06
C ALA A 502 -18.87 -13.60 23.86
N THR A 503 -19.38 -14.76 24.27
CA THR A 503 -18.72 -16.05 24.12
C THR A 503 -18.59 -16.43 22.65
N VAL A 504 -19.65 -16.25 21.85
CA VAL A 504 -19.66 -16.50 20.42
C VAL A 504 -18.66 -15.59 19.70
N VAL A 505 -18.72 -14.28 19.96
CA VAL A 505 -17.81 -13.30 19.36
C VAL A 505 -16.34 -13.60 19.74
N LEU A 506 -16.05 -13.91 21.00
CA LEU A 506 -14.71 -14.28 21.43
C LEU A 506 -14.20 -15.55 20.73
N SER A 507 -15.05 -16.55 20.58
CA SER A 507 -14.71 -17.79 19.86
C SER A 507 -14.41 -17.53 18.39
N MET A 508 -15.17 -16.65 17.74
CA MET A 508 -14.92 -16.22 16.37
C MET A 508 -13.60 -15.45 16.24
N VAL A 509 -13.32 -14.51 17.14
CA VAL A 509 -12.07 -13.75 17.19
C VAL A 509 -10.87 -14.69 17.30
N ILE A 510 -10.91 -15.64 18.25
CA ILE A 510 -9.85 -16.64 18.42
C ILE A 510 -9.67 -17.46 17.15
N SER A 511 -10.76 -17.91 16.53
CA SER A 511 -10.73 -18.70 15.30
C SER A 511 -10.09 -17.93 14.13
N VAL A 512 -10.46 -16.66 13.95
CA VAL A 512 -9.89 -15.79 12.93
C VAL A 512 -8.40 -15.56 13.15
N ILE A 513 -7.99 -15.30 14.40
CA ILE A 513 -6.57 -15.13 14.75
C ILE A 513 -5.78 -16.40 14.39
N LEU A 514 -6.25 -17.57 14.86
CA LEU A 514 -5.59 -18.84 14.62
C LEU A 514 -5.50 -19.17 13.14
N LEU A 515 -6.58 -18.96 12.38
CA LEU A 515 -6.60 -19.16 10.93
C LEU A 515 -5.66 -18.18 10.22
N THR A 516 -5.67 -16.90 10.57
CA THR A 516 -4.76 -15.91 9.97
C THR A 516 -3.29 -16.28 10.23
N LEU A 517 -2.97 -16.70 11.44
CA LEU A 517 -1.63 -17.12 11.80
C LEU A 517 -1.21 -18.42 11.10
N ARG A 518 -2.13 -19.37 10.94
CA ARG A 518 -1.90 -20.63 10.23
C ARG A 518 -1.70 -20.39 8.73
N GLU A 519 -2.61 -19.67 8.09
CA GLU A 519 -2.57 -19.45 6.64
C GLU A 519 -1.37 -18.59 6.23
N SER A 520 -1.03 -17.56 7.00
CA SER A 520 0.19 -16.80 6.73
C SER A 520 1.47 -17.63 6.86
N ARG A 521 1.45 -18.71 7.67
CA ARG A 521 2.56 -19.68 7.78
C ARG A 521 2.57 -20.66 6.61
N ASN A 522 1.41 -21.14 6.17
CA ASN A 522 1.29 -22.07 5.04
C ASN A 522 1.81 -21.46 3.73
N HIS A 523 1.73 -20.14 3.58
CA HIS A 523 2.27 -19.38 2.45
C HIS A 523 3.71 -18.88 2.67
N SER A 524 4.35 -19.22 3.80
CA SER A 524 5.76 -18.90 4.05
C SER A 524 6.67 -19.79 3.19
N PRO A 525 7.82 -19.29 2.70
CA PRO A 525 8.82 -20.15 2.09
C PRO A 525 9.31 -21.17 3.14
N ALA A 526 9.59 -22.37 2.69
CA ALA A 526 10.14 -23.45 3.51
C ALA A 526 11.52 -23.10 4.09
#